data_e8eb157ac094d4348eb91df73383b4fc
#
_entry.id   e8eb157ac094d4348eb91df73383b4fc
#
_cell.length_a   1.000
_cell.length_b   1.000
_cell.length_c   1.000
_cell.angle_alpha   90.00
_cell.angle_beta   90.00
_cell.angle_gamma   90.00
#
_symmetry.space_group_name_H-M   'P 1'
#
loop_
_entity.id
_entity.type
_entity.pdbx_description
1 polymer ?
#
loop_
_entity_poly.entity_id
_entity_poly.type
_entity_poly.pdbx_seq_one_letter_code
_entity_poly.pdbx_strand_id
1 'polypeptide(L)'
;MHVIIPRADLLRMIATCHPFAVNKSAMPMLGNVLLTAGNGVLAMRSTDLYITADDGGSAIAKRPGAVALDANRLAWLVSTMPGEAVEIQHTAARGASVATTDGAIRFKFEAWDAAEFPRASAPVEGEQGSIPAAIFARLLEQTRFSISTDETRPHVNSLFVTFEGATMRAVSTNGHMVAVAEATLPDVGTLARQWM
;
A
#
# COMPACT_ATOMS: atom_id res chain seq x y z
N MET A 1 -5.20 11.92 17.79
CA MET A 1 -5.89 11.83 16.50
C MET A 1 -7.40 11.67 16.72
N HIS A 2 -8.25 12.28 15.87
CA HIS A 2 -9.70 12.03 15.82
C HIS A 2 -10.18 12.26 14.39
N VAL A 3 -10.64 11.22 13.72
CA VAL A 3 -11.00 11.26 12.30
C VAL A 3 -12.28 10.43 12.04
N ILE A 4 -13.09 10.88 11.09
CA ILE A 4 -14.23 10.15 10.55
C ILE A 4 -13.98 9.96 9.06
N ILE A 5 -14.11 8.74 8.59
CA ILE A 5 -13.89 8.37 7.19
C ILE A 5 -15.04 7.51 6.68
N PRO A 6 -15.46 7.62 5.40
CA PRO A 6 -16.39 6.68 4.79
C PRO A 6 -15.84 5.24 4.90
N ARG A 7 -16.70 4.31 5.33
CA ARG A 7 -16.32 2.91 5.52
C ARG A 7 -15.79 2.28 4.23
N ALA A 8 -16.37 2.63 3.09
CA ALA A 8 -15.94 2.13 1.79
C ALA A 8 -14.49 2.54 1.46
N ASP A 9 -14.13 3.80 1.74
CA ASP A 9 -12.76 4.30 1.54
C ASP A 9 -11.78 3.60 2.46
N LEU A 10 -12.15 3.41 3.74
CA LEU A 10 -11.29 2.71 4.69
C LEU A 10 -11.09 1.23 4.29
N LEU A 11 -12.12 0.55 3.79
CA LEU A 11 -12.02 -0.82 3.27
C LEU A 11 -11.09 -0.90 2.05
N ARG A 12 -11.16 0.07 1.12
CA ARG A 12 -10.26 0.15 -0.02
C ARG A 12 -8.81 0.33 0.44
N MET A 13 -8.56 1.26 1.35
CA MET A 13 -7.22 1.50 1.92
C MET A 13 -6.68 0.24 2.63
N ILE A 14 -7.53 -0.47 3.37
CA ILE A 14 -7.18 -1.74 4.00
C ILE A 14 -6.83 -2.77 2.93
N ALA A 15 -7.61 -2.91 1.86
CA ALA A 15 -7.33 -3.86 0.79
C ALA A 15 -5.99 -3.59 0.10
N THR A 16 -5.58 -2.31 -0.01
CA THR A 16 -4.28 -1.91 -0.56
C THR A 16 -3.13 -2.20 0.39
N CYS A 17 -3.27 -1.85 1.67
CA CYS A 17 -2.16 -1.87 2.63
C CYS A 17 -2.02 -3.19 3.40
N HIS A 18 -3.12 -3.83 3.77
CA HIS A 18 -3.11 -5.05 4.60
C HIS A 18 -2.23 -6.20 4.07
N PRO A 19 -2.11 -6.46 2.74
CA PRO A 19 -1.23 -7.52 2.23
C PRO A 19 0.25 -7.36 2.57
N PHE A 20 0.69 -6.15 2.87
CA PHE A 20 2.09 -5.83 3.22
C PHE A 20 2.33 -5.71 4.72
N ALA A 21 1.33 -6.00 5.56
CA ALA A 21 1.47 -6.07 7.00
C ALA A 21 1.90 -7.48 7.43
N VAL A 22 3.11 -7.62 7.97
CA VAL A 22 3.75 -8.92 8.26
C VAL A 22 3.53 -9.33 9.72
N ASN A 23 2.63 -10.29 9.95
CA ASN A 23 2.27 -10.72 11.31
C ASN A 23 3.26 -11.67 12.01
N LYS A 24 4.18 -12.27 11.26
CA LYS A 24 5.16 -13.22 11.78
C LYS A 24 6.59 -12.68 11.67
N SER A 25 6.78 -11.40 11.95
CA SER A 25 8.09 -10.76 11.96
C SER A 25 8.67 -10.72 13.37
N ALA A 26 10.01 -10.69 13.45
CA ALA A 26 10.73 -10.36 14.70
C ALA A 26 10.46 -8.90 15.14
N MET A 27 9.92 -8.07 14.25
CA MET A 27 9.47 -6.69 14.52
C MET A 27 7.94 -6.64 14.57
N PRO A 28 7.30 -6.63 15.76
CA PRO A 28 5.83 -6.62 15.88
C PRO A 28 5.16 -5.43 15.19
N MET A 29 5.88 -4.32 15.04
CA MET A 29 5.39 -3.12 14.36
C MET A 29 4.99 -3.38 12.91
N LEU A 30 5.63 -4.32 12.21
CA LEU A 30 5.31 -4.68 10.82
C LEU A 30 3.94 -5.34 10.64
N GLY A 31 3.34 -5.86 11.72
CA GLY A 31 1.96 -6.35 11.73
C GLY A 31 0.90 -5.25 11.81
N ASN A 32 1.32 -3.99 11.87
CA ASN A 32 0.43 -2.85 12.01
C ASN A 32 0.34 -2.03 10.71
N VAL A 33 -0.72 -1.25 10.60
CA VAL A 33 -0.84 -0.17 9.61
C VAL A 33 -0.71 1.18 10.32
N LEU A 34 0.09 2.06 9.76
CA LEU A 34 0.21 3.45 10.22
C LEU A 34 -0.92 4.28 9.62
N LEU A 35 -1.72 4.88 10.48
CA LEU A 35 -2.76 5.83 10.13
C LEU A 35 -2.31 7.24 10.45
N THR A 36 -2.39 8.16 9.48
CA THR A 36 -2.07 9.57 9.65
C THR A 36 -3.24 10.43 9.18
N ALA A 37 -3.80 11.22 10.08
CA ALA A 37 -4.93 12.11 9.80
C ALA A 37 -4.50 13.57 9.83
N GLY A 38 -4.86 14.33 8.80
CA GLY A 38 -4.61 15.76 8.70
C GLY A 38 -5.12 16.33 7.38
N ASN A 39 -5.34 17.63 7.33
CA ASN A 39 -5.70 18.36 6.10
C ASN A 39 -6.88 17.76 5.32
N GLY A 40 -7.88 17.21 6.01
CA GLY A 40 -9.04 16.61 5.36
C GLY A 40 -8.81 15.22 4.75
N VAL A 41 -7.68 14.59 5.07
CA VAL A 41 -7.30 13.28 4.53
C VAL A 41 -6.94 12.34 5.69
N LEU A 42 -7.27 11.06 5.55
CA LEU A 42 -6.65 9.97 6.27
C LEU A 42 -5.74 9.21 5.31
N ALA A 43 -4.46 9.10 5.66
CA ALA A 43 -3.50 8.25 4.96
C ALA A 43 -3.27 6.96 5.76
N MET A 44 -3.05 5.85 5.05
CA MET A 44 -2.69 4.55 5.60
C MET A 44 -1.41 4.08 4.93
N ARG A 45 -0.49 3.53 5.73
CA ARG A 45 0.78 2.95 5.26
C ARG A 45 1.01 1.60 5.90
N SER A 46 1.56 0.67 5.15
CA SER A 46 2.12 -0.59 5.63
C SER A 46 3.45 -0.89 4.95
N THR A 47 4.26 -1.75 5.55
CA THR A 47 5.55 -2.14 4.96
C THR A 47 6.00 -3.49 5.52
N ASP A 48 6.71 -4.25 4.69
CA ASP A 48 7.49 -5.43 5.06
C ASP A 48 9.00 -5.14 5.09
N LEU A 49 9.39 -3.86 5.03
CA LEU A 49 10.73 -3.27 4.89
C LEU A 49 11.27 -3.26 3.45
N TYR A 50 10.79 -4.12 2.56
CA TYR A 50 11.17 -4.16 1.14
C TYR A 50 10.17 -3.42 0.28
N ILE A 51 8.89 -3.58 0.58
CA ILE A 51 7.77 -2.95 -0.11
C ILE A 51 7.04 -2.06 0.89
N THR A 52 6.68 -0.86 0.45
CA THR A 52 5.81 0.04 1.20
C THR A 52 4.57 0.31 0.37
N ALA A 53 3.41 0.07 0.95
CA ALA A 53 2.13 0.41 0.36
C ALA A 53 1.54 1.63 1.08
N ASP A 54 1.14 2.62 0.29
CA ASP A 54 0.47 3.84 0.75
C ASP A 54 -0.87 3.99 0.04
N ASP A 55 -1.89 4.34 0.79
CA ASP A 55 -3.18 4.74 0.26
C ASP A 55 -3.80 5.83 1.13
N GLY A 56 -4.75 6.60 0.59
CA GLY A 56 -5.40 7.67 1.32
C GLY A 56 -6.82 7.93 0.84
N GLY A 57 -7.64 8.49 1.71
CA GLY A 57 -9.01 8.84 1.43
C GLY A 57 -9.41 10.16 2.09
N SER A 58 -10.43 10.82 1.52
CA SER A 58 -11.01 12.02 2.11
C SER A 58 -11.64 11.69 3.46
N ALA A 59 -11.36 12.49 4.48
CA ALA A 59 -11.81 12.24 5.83
C ALA A 59 -12.04 13.53 6.60
N ILE A 60 -12.94 13.50 7.57
CA ILE A 60 -13.16 14.62 8.50
C ILE A 60 -12.19 14.48 9.64
N ALA A 61 -11.04 15.15 9.57
CA ALA A 61 -10.04 15.18 10.63
C ALA A 61 -10.39 16.24 11.68
N LYS A 62 -11.13 15.84 12.74
CA LYS A 62 -11.46 16.72 13.87
C LYS A 62 -10.22 17.08 14.69
N ARG A 63 -9.24 16.19 14.75
CA ARG A 63 -7.94 16.40 15.39
C ARG A 63 -6.87 15.63 14.64
N PRO A 64 -5.87 16.30 14.08
CA PRO A 64 -4.77 15.64 13.37
C PRO A 64 -3.95 14.77 14.29
N GLY A 65 -3.14 13.88 13.72
CA GLY A 65 -2.23 13.01 14.44
C GLY A 65 -2.04 11.68 13.72
N ALA A 66 -1.24 10.82 14.33
CA ALA A 66 -0.93 9.50 13.78
C ALA A 66 -1.01 8.42 14.85
N VAL A 67 -1.22 7.17 14.42
CA VAL A 67 -1.23 5.98 15.28
C VAL A 67 -1.02 4.73 14.41
N ALA A 68 -0.28 3.75 14.92
CA ALA A 68 -0.21 2.44 14.28
C ALA A 68 -1.14 1.45 14.99
N LEU A 69 -1.93 0.70 14.21
CA LEU A 69 -2.93 -0.25 14.66
C LEU A 69 -2.72 -1.60 13.99
N ASP A 70 -3.03 -2.69 14.70
CA ASP A 70 -3.00 -4.05 14.16
C ASP A 70 -3.85 -4.17 12.89
N ALA A 71 -3.19 -4.56 11.80
CA ALA A 71 -3.77 -4.59 10.47
C ALA A 71 -4.90 -5.62 10.34
N ASN A 72 -4.73 -6.82 10.93
CA ASN A 72 -5.72 -7.89 10.85
C ASN A 72 -6.98 -7.54 11.65
N ARG A 73 -6.79 -7.06 12.87
CA ARG A 73 -7.91 -6.66 13.73
C ARG A 73 -8.69 -5.51 13.10
N LEU A 74 -7.99 -4.53 12.51
CA LEU A 74 -8.62 -3.42 11.82
C LEU A 74 -9.41 -3.91 10.60
N ALA A 75 -8.82 -4.76 9.77
CA ALA A 75 -9.47 -5.34 8.59
C ALA A 75 -10.73 -6.13 8.97
N TRP A 76 -10.62 -7.02 9.94
CA TRP A 76 -11.76 -7.79 10.43
C TRP A 76 -12.87 -6.89 10.96
N LEU A 77 -12.54 -5.93 11.83
CA LEU A 77 -13.51 -5.06 12.44
C LEU A 77 -14.25 -4.23 11.39
N VAL A 78 -13.53 -3.53 10.50
CA VAL A 78 -14.14 -2.65 9.49
C VAL A 78 -14.98 -3.44 8.48
N SER A 79 -14.61 -4.69 8.17
CA SER A 79 -15.39 -5.56 7.30
C SER A 79 -16.74 -5.97 7.90
N THR A 80 -16.78 -6.14 9.23
CA THR A 80 -17.98 -6.61 9.97
C THR A 80 -18.84 -5.48 10.54
N MET A 81 -18.28 -4.26 10.70
CA MET A 81 -19.03 -3.12 11.22
C MET A 81 -20.18 -2.70 10.30
N PRO A 82 -21.37 -2.39 10.85
CA PRO A 82 -22.43 -1.73 10.10
C PRO A 82 -22.14 -0.24 9.92
N GLY A 83 -22.94 0.40 9.07
CA GLY A 83 -22.90 1.85 8.84
C GLY A 83 -22.00 2.27 7.68
N GLU A 84 -22.11 3.54 7.31
CA GLU A 84 -21.46 4.13 6.15
C GLU A 84 -20.13 4.80 6.48
N ALA A 85 -19.88 5.12 7.75
CA ALA A 85 -18.67 5.80 8.19
C ALA A 85 -18.12 5.21 9.49
N VAL A 86 -16.81 5.32 9.65
CA VAL A 86 -16.05 4.82 10.78
C VAL A 86 -15.36 6.00 11.48
N GLU A 87 -15.46 6.03 12.80
CA GLU A 87 -14.78 6.98 13.65
C GLU A 87 -13.54 6.33 14.28
N ILE A 88 -12.37 6.94 14.10
CA ILE A 88 -11.11 6.50 14.70
C ILE A 88 -10.61 7.58 15.65
N GLN A 89 -10.36 7.21 16.89
CA GLN A 89 -9.84 8.10 17.91
C GLN A 89 -8.58 7.50 18.53
N HIS A 90 -7.58 8.33 18.77
CA HIS A 90 -6.37 7.99 19.54
C HIS A 90 -5.99 9.12 20.47
N THR A 91 -5.66 8.77 21.71
CA THR A 91 -5.04 9.66 22.71
C THR A 91 -4.02 8.86 23.52
N ALA A 92 -2.92 9.48 23.91
CA ALA A 92 -1.90 8.83 24.72
C ALA A 92 -2.45 8.23 26.04
N ALA A 93 -3.45 8.90 26.64
CA ALA A 93 -4.04 8.45 27.90
C ALA A 93 -5.05 7.29 27.78
N ARG A 94 -5.68 7.11 26.62
CA ARG A 94 -6.80 6.15 26.42
C ARG A 94 -6.55 5.10 25.37
N GLY A 95 -5.37 5.12 24.72
CA GLY A 95 -5.07 4.27 23.56
C GLY A 95 -5.89 4.65 22.34
N ALA A 96 -6.12 3.70 21.44
CA ALA A 96 -6.91 3.90 20.24
C ALA A 96 -8.28 3.22 20.33
N SER A 97 -9.27 3.76 19.64
CA SER A 97 -10.58 3.14 19.45
C SER A 97 -11.10 3.36 18.04
N VAL A 98 -11.78 2.35 17.51
CA VAL A 98 -12.49 2.37 16.24
C VAL A 98 -13.96 2.11 16.54
N ALA A 99 -14.84 2.95 16.04
CA ALA A 99 -16.26 2.93 16.38
C ALA A 99 -17.13 3.26 15.15
N THR A 100 -18.41 2.85 15.24
CA THR A 100 -19.45 3.40 14.38
C THR A 100 -19.76 4.85 14.79
N THR A 101 -20.20 5.68 13.84
CA THR A 101 -20.47 7.10 14.10
C THR A 101 -21.62 7.36 15.06
N ASP A 102 -22.56 6.42 15.20
CA ASP A 102 -23.63 6.40 16.18
C ASP A 102 -23.18 5.92 17.57
N GLY A 103 -21.95 5.42 17.68
CA GLY A 103 -21.38 4.90 18.91
C GLY A 103 -21.93 3.54 19.37
N ALA A 104 -22.77 2.88 18.57
CA ALA A 104 -23.35 1.58 18.93
C ALA A 104 -22.29 0.48 19.07
N ILE A 105 -21.25 0.55 18.26
CA ILE A 105 -20.10 -0.36 18.31
C ILE A 105 -18.84 0.44 18.54
N ARG A 106 -18.04 0.05 19.53
CA ARG A 106 -16.74 0.63 19.83
C ARG A 106 -15.74 -0.45 20.23
N PHE A 107 -14.65 -0.55 19.48
CA PHE A 107 -13.54 -1.43 19.80
C PHE A 107 -12.33 -0.64 20.27
N LYS A 108 -11.65 -1.17 21.29
CA LYS A 108 -10.37 -0.64 21.76
C LYS A 108 -9.23 -1.40 21.10
N PHE A 109 -8.24 -0.65 20.65
CA PHE A 109 -7.01 -1.15 20.07
C PHE A 109 -5.83 -0.81 20.98
N GLU A 110 -4.87 -1.72 21.04
CA GLU A 110 -3.53 -1.38 21.44
C GLU A 110 -2.96 -0.41 20.38
N ALA A 111 -2.47 0.72 20.85
CA ALA A 111 -1.94 1.76 19.99
C ALA A 111 -0.42 1.77 20.09
N TRP A 112 0.24 1.68 18.95
CA TRP A 112 1.68 1.81 18.85
C TRP A 112 2.04 3.23 18.43
N ASP A 113 3.19 3.73 18.94
CA ASP A 113 3.65 5.07 18.58
C ASP A 113 3.99 5.11 17.07
N ALA A 114 3.41 6.09 16.40
CA ALA A 114 3.68 6.34 14.99
C ALA A 114 5.16 6.65 14.70
N ALA A 115 5.89 7.16 15.69
CA ALA A 115 7.31 7.47 15.56
C ALA A 115 8.20 6.21 15.44
N GLU A 116 7.72 5.08 15.98
CA GLU A 116 8.40 3.78 15.89
C GLU A 116 8.12 3.06 14.58
N PHE A 117 7.15 3.52 13.79
CA PHE A 117 6.81 2.89 12.52
C PHE A 117 7.95 3.08 11.51
N PRO A 118 8.39 2.01 10.80
CA PRO A 118 9.48 2.08 9.86
C PRO A 118 9.26 3.17 8.80
N ARG A 119 10.27 4.00 8.59
CA ARG A 119 10.22 4.99 7.53
C ARG A 119 10.43 4.31 6.19
N ALA A 120 9.62 4.68 5.21
CA ALA A 120 9.88 4.28 3.83
C ALA A 120 11.26 4.81 3.42
N SER A 121 12.02 4.00 2.68
CA SER A 121 13.22 4.47 2.01
C SER A 121 12.85 5.66 1.11
N ALA A 122 13.72 6.67 1.08
CA ALA A 122 13.52 7.77 0.15
C ALA A 122 13.48 7.21 -1.29
N PRO A 123 12.60 7.74 -2.16
CA PRO A 123 12.62 7.38 -3.57
C PRO A 123 14.05 7.56 -4.11
N VAL A 124 14.51 6.60 -4.90
CA VAL A 124 15.77 6.75 -5.63
C VAL A 124 15.61 7.94 -6.57
N GLU A 125 16.55 8.87 -6.54
CA GLU A 125 16.58 9.97 -7.50
C GLU A 125 16.69 9.39 -8.91
N GLY A 126 15.79 9.77 -9.79
CA GLY A 126 15.74 9.28 -11.17
C GLY A 126 14.69 10.03 -11.99
N GLU A 127 14.68 9.73 -13.28
CA GLU A 127 13.67 10.26 -14.19
C GLU A 127 12.29 9.68 -13.80
N GLN A 128 11.27 10.52 -13.80
CA GLN A 128 9.90 10.12 -13.48
C GLN A 128 9.07 10.15 -14.77
N GLY A 129 8.21 9.17 -14.91
CA GLY A 129 7.27 9.10 -16.01
C GLY A 129 5.92 8.51 -15.59
N SER A 130 4.92 8.68 -16.40
CA SER A 130 3.58 8.14 -16.18
C SER A 130 3.26 7.09 -17.25
N ILE A 131 2.73 5.96 -16.81
CA ILE A 131 2.29 4.86 -17.68
C ILE A 131 0.80 4.66 -17.45
N PRO A 132 -0.04 4.55 -18.51
CA PRO A 132 -1.44 4.19 -18.35
C PRO A 132 -1.55 2.84 -17.61
N ALA A 133 -2.28 2.83 -16.49
CA ALA A 133 -2.38 1.65 -15.62
C ALA A 133 -2.89 0.40 -16.37
N ALA A 134 -3.81 0.57 -17.32
CA ALA A 134 -4.33 -0.54 -18.13
C ALA A 134 -3.27 -1.19 -19.01
N ILE A 135 -2.33 -0.40 -19.56
CA ILE A 135 -1.21 -0.92 -20.37
C ILE A 135 -0.26 -1.70 -19.45
N PHE A 136 0.12 -1.12 -18.32
CA PHE A 136 1.01 -1.77 -17.37
C PHE A 136 0.41 -3.07 -16.82
N ALA A 137 -0.86 -3.06 -16.41
CA ALA A 137 -1.55 -4.25 -15.93
C ALA A 137 -1.57 -5.37 -16.98
N ARG A 138 -1.86 -5.04 -18.26
CA ARG A 138 -1.83 -6.01 -19.35
C ARG A 138 -0.44 -6.62 -19.55
N LEU A 139 0.63 -5.83 -19.52
CA LEU A 139 2.00 -6.33 -19.64
C LEU A 139 2.37 -7.26 -18.49
N LEU A 140 1.96 -6.91 -17.26
CA LEU A 140 2.13 -7.77 -16.09
C LEU A 140 1.39 -9.09 -16.23
N GLU A 141 0.13 -9.08 -16.65
CA GLU A 141 -0.65 -10.31 -16.85
C GLU A 141 -0.05 -11.24 -17.89
N GLN A 142 0.51 -10.67 -18.96
CA GLN A 142 1.13 -11.43 -20.06
C GLN A 142 2.51 -11.98 -19.71
N THR A 143 3.15 -11.53 -18.63
CA THR A 143 4.53 -11.94 -18.32
C THR A 143 4.68 -12.57 -16.93
N ARG A 144 3.88 -12.21 -15.93
CA ARG A 144 4.06 -12.65 -14.53
C ARG A 144 4.13 -14.17 -14.33
N PHE A 145 3.50 -14.98 -15.21
CA PHE A 145 3.46 -16.43 -15.07
C PHE A 145 4.82 -17.10 -15.26
N SER A 146 5.79 -16.42 -15.89
CA SER A 146 7.15 -16.91 -16.08
C SER A 146 8.17 -16.31 -15.12
N ILE A 147 7.75 -15.50 -14.14
CA ILE A 147 8.62 -15.03 -13.06
C ILE A 147 8.98 -16.23 -12.18
N SER A 148 10.26 -16.37 -11.81
CA SER A 148 10.69 -17.40 -10.86
C SER A 148 10.15 -17.11 -9.46
N THR A 149 9.81 -18.16 -8.72
CA THR A 149 9.49 -18.08 -7.28
C THR A 149 10.69 -18.37 -6.39
N ASP A 150 11.88 -18.55 -6.98
CA ASP A 150 13.11 -18.82 -6.27
C ASP A 150 13.71 -17.53 -5.70
N GLU A 151 13.53 -17.30 -4.42
CA GLU A 151 14.00 -16.11 -3.69
C GLU A 151 15.54 -16.02 -3.63
N THR A 152 16.26 -17.14 -3.88
CA THR A 152 17.73 -17.13 -3.92
C THR A 152 18.28 -16.54 -5.21
N ARG A 153 17.41 -16.31 -6.21
CA ARG A 153 17.75 -15.79 -7.54
C ARG A 153 16.96 -14.53 -7.86
N PRO A 154 17.23 -13.40 -7.19
CA PRO A 154 16.42 -12.18 -7.30
C PRO A 154 16.33 -11.62 -8.73
N HIS A 155 17.35 -11.85 -9.57
CA HIS A 155 17.37 -11.39 -10.97
C HIS A 155 16.34 -12.09 -11.88
N VAL A 156 15.83 -13.26 -11.51
CA VAL A 156 14.76 -13.97 -12.22
C VAL A 156 13.45 -14.01 -11.42
N ASN A 157 13.48 -13.60 -10.14
CA ASN A 157 12.30 -13.36 -9.30
C ASN A 157 11.78 -11.91 -9.48
N SER A 158 11.85 -11.40 -10.69
CA SER A 158 11.47 -10.03 -11.02
C SER A 158 11.03 -9.90 -12.47
N LEU A 159 10.37 -8.80 -12.77
CA LEU A 159 10.04 -8.40 -14.13
C LEU A 159 11.08 -7.40 -14.62
N PHE A 160 11.71 -7.70 -15.75
CA PHE A 160 12.61 -6.76 -16.42
C PHE A 160 11.81 -5.87 -17.35
N VAL A 161 11.94 -4.55 -17.20
CA VAL A 161 11.20 -3.56 -17.97
C VAL A 161 12.17 -2.64 -18.67
N THR A 162 11.99 -2.45 -19.99
CA THR A 162 12.77 -1.51 -20.78
C THR A 162 11.86 -0.56 -21.56
N PHE A 163 12.42 0.61 -21.87
CA PHE A 163 11.77 1.62 -22.69
C PHE A 163 12.66 1.95 -23.89
N GLU A 164 12.12 1.82 -25.09
CA GLU A 164 12.77 2.21 -26.36
C GLU A 164 11.84 3.17 -27.11
N GLY A 165 12.11 4.46 -27.01
CA GLY A 165 11.21 5.51 -27.51
C GLY A 165 9.85 5.40 -26.85
N ALA A 166 8.79 5.22 -27.63
CA ALA A 166 7.43 5.05 -27.13
C ALA A 166 7.07 3.58 -26.79
N THR A 167 8.00 2.63 -26.95
CA THR A 167 7.74 1.21 -26.70
C THR A 167 8.18 0.82 -25.30
N MET A 168 7.27 0.29 -24.51
CA MET A 168 7.55 -0.38 -23.26
C MET A 168 7.58 -1.90 -23.50
N ARG A 169 8.65 -2.55 -23.08
CA ARG A 169 8.84 -4.00 -23.16
C ARG A 169 8.97 -4.57 -21.74
N ALA A 170 8.22 -5.61 -21.45
CA ALA A 170 8.29 -6.38 -20.21
C ALA A 170 8.78 -7.79 -20.52
N VAL A 171 9.78 -8.27 -19.78
CA VAL A 171 10.37 -9.61 -19.93
C VAL A 171 10.47 -10.29 -18.58
N SER A 172 10.14 -11.55 -18.53
CA SER A 172 10.32 -12.41 -17.36
C SER A 172 10.79 -13.81 -17.74
N THR A 173 11.46 -14.49 -16.83
CA THR A 173 11.92 -15.87 -17.03
C THR A 173 12.09 -16.58 -15.69
N ASN A 174 11.90 -17.89 -15.67
CA ASN A 174 12.26 -18.78 -14.56
C ASN A 174 13.42 -19.72 -14.90
N GLY A 175 14.07 -19.51 -16.06
CA GLY A 175 15.13 -20.35 -16.58
C GLY A 175 14.64 -21.50 -17.46
N HIS A 176 13.34 -21.83 -17.50
CA HIS A 176 12.73 -22.86 -18.34
C HIS A 176 11.85 -22.26 -19.44
N MET A 177 11.25 -21.11 -19.15
CA MET A 177 10.43 -20.37 -20.11
C MET A 177 10.75 -18.86 -20.04
N VAL A 178 10.47 -18.17 -21.12
CA VAL A 178 10.60 -16.71 -21.24
C VAL A 178 9.26 -16.18 -21.74
N ALA A 179 8.76 -15.13 -21.11
CA ALA A 179 7.65 -14.35 -21.62
C ALA A 179 8.11 -12.93 -21.96
N VAL A 180 7.67 -12.46 -23.11
CA VAL A 180 7.94 -11.10 -23.60
C VAL A 180 6.62 -10.46 -24.00
N ALA A 181 6.36 -9.26 -23.54
CA ALA A 181 5.21 -8.48 -23.95
C ALA A 181 5.63 -7.04 -24.22
N GLU A 182 4.99 -6.42 -25.21
CA GLU A 182 5.29 -5.06 -25.63
C GLU A 182 4.02 -4.23 -25.73
N ALA A 183 4.18 -2.93 -25.51
CA ALA A 183 3.13 -1.96 -25.73
C ALA A 183 3.71 -0.62 -26.18
N THR A 184 3.02 0.03 -27.11
CA THR A 184 3.28 1.42 -27.45
C THR A 184 2.56 2.31 -26.45
N LEU A 185 3.29 3.21 -25.82
CA LEU A 185 2.75 4.18 -24.87
C LEU A 185 2.29 5.43 -25.63
N PRO A 186 1.07 5.92 -25.39
CA PRO A 186 0.65 7.20 -25.92
C PRO A 186 1.43 8.30 -25.18
N ASP A 187 2.10 9.15 -25.94
CA ASP A 187 2.75 10.37 -25.45
C ASP A 187 3.63 10.20 -24.20
N VAL A 188 4.76 9.57 -24.38
CA VAL A 188 5.81 9.52 -23.35
C VAL A 188 6.78 10.68 -23.58
N GLY A 189 6.52 11.78 -22.90
CA GLY A 189 7.55 12.80 -22.73
C GLY A 189 8.80 12.13 -22.17
N THR A 190 9.86 12.04 -22.98
CA THR A 190 11.26 11.67 -22.65
C THR A 190 11.49 10.51 -21.66
N LEU A 191 10.80 9.38 -21.81
CA LEU A 191 11.18 8.12 -21.15
C LEU A 191 12.12 7.32 -22.09
N ALA A 192 13.19 7.95 -22.56
CA ALA A 192 14.17 7.31 -23.42
C ALA A 192 15.44 7.00 -22.62
N ARG A 193 15.39 6.08 -21.65
CA ARG A 193 16.60 5.47 -21.09
C ARG A 193 16.33 4.06 -20.60
N GLN A 194 17.24 3.15 -20.94
CA GLN A 194 17.33 1.81 -20.38
C GLN A 194 17.58 1.89 -18.87
N TRP A 195 16.72 1.23 -18.12
CA TRP A 195 16.99 0.92 -16.72
C TRP A 195 17.57 -0.51 -16.67
N MET A 196 18.80 -0.61 -16.27
CA MET A 196 19.43 -1.89 -15.91
C MET A 196 19.19 -2.18 -14.43
#